data_0eabb30a16fc856905e165aa39ef67a4
#
_entry.id   0eabb30a16fc856905e165aa39ef67a4
#
_cell.length_a   1.000
_cell.length_b   1.000
_cell.length_c   1.000
_cell.angle_alpha   90.00
_cell.angle_beta   90.00
_cell.angle_gamma   90.00
#
_symmetry.space_group_name_H-M   'P 1'
#
loop_
_entity.id
_entity.type
_entity.pdbx_description
1 polymer ?
#
loop_
_entity_poly.entity_id
_entity_poly.type
_entity_poly.pdbx_seq_one_letter_code
_entity_poly.pdbx_strand_id
1 'polypeptide(L)'
;ATSGPGATNLVTGIATAYMDSIPLVAITANVGVSLLGKDSFQEIDIAGVVMPITKHSFIVKNVHELADTIRRAFKIAQSGRPGPVLVDITKDVTANVADYEPKAPEPIERVTKTIRAEDIDTAIKMIENSKKPMILVGGGVVAADASKELKKFAEKIDAVVCDTLMGKGAFPGTDDRYTGMIGMHGTKVSNFGI
;
A
#
# COMPACT_ATOMS: atom_id res chain seq x y z
N ALA A 1 -2.45 18.82 -3.58
CA ALA A 1 -3.20 19.48 -4.67
C ALA A 1 -4.16 20.53 -4.11
N THR A 2 -4.57 21.48 -4.95
CA THR A 2 -5.63 22.45 -4.62
C THR A 2 -7.01 21.79 -4.57
N SER A 3 -8.02 22.52 -4.08
CA SER A 3 -9.42 22.07 -4.01
C SER A 3 -10.03 21.79 -5.40
N GLY A 4 -11.22 21.20 -5.41
CA GLY A 4 -12.02 20.98 -6.61
C GLY A 4 -11.28 20.16 -7.67
N PRO A 5 -11.06 20.70 -8.89
CA PRO A 5 -10.44 19.95 -9.98
C PRO A 5 -9.00 19.50 -9.69
N GLY A 6 -8.25 20.21 -8.84
CA GLY A 6 -6.94 19.78 -8.41
C GLY A 6 -7.00 18.50 -7.59
N ALA A 7 -7.94 18.43 -6.64
CA ALA A 7 -8.15 17.24 -5.81
C ALA A 7 -8.67 16.06 -6.65
N THR A 8 -9.64 16.28 -7.54
CA THR A 8 -10.19 15.20 -8.39
C THR A 8 -9.17 14.60 -9.35
N ASN A 9 -8.19 15.37 -9.81
CA ASN A 9 -7.10 14.85 -10.65
C ASN A 9 -6.21 13.82 -9.93
N LEU A 10 -6.24 13.76 -8.60
CA LEU A 10 -5.50 12.74 -7.83
C LEU A 10 -6.20 11.38 -7.80
N VAL A 11 -7.51 11.31 -8.11
CA VAL A 11 -8.33 10.10 -7.91
C VAL A 11 -7.73 8.87 -8.60
N THR A 12 -7.29 9.00 -9.85
CA THR A 12 -6.66 7.88 -10.58
C THR A 12 -5.38 7.41 -9.88
N GLY A 13 -4.51 8.33 -9.46
CA GLY A 13 -3.28 8.00 -8.75
C GLY A 13 -3.54 7.34 -7.39
N ILE A 14 -4.53 7.83 -6.65
CA ILE A 14 -4.97 7.24 -5.38
C ILE A 14 -5.50 5.83 -5.59
N ALA A 15 -6.35 5.62 -6.61
CA ALA A 15 -6.89 4.30 -6.94
C ALA A 15 -5.78 3.31 -7.32
N THR A 16 -4.81 3.73 -8.10
CA THR A 16 -3.63 2.91 -8.46
C THR A 16 -2.84 2.53 -7.21
N ALA A 17 -2.53 3.50 -6.35
CA ALA A 17 -1.82 3.24 -5.09
C ALA A 17 -2.59 2.26 -4.18
N TYR A 18 -3.93 2.36 -4.14
CA TYR A 18 -4.77 1.44 -3.37
C TYR A 18 -4.69 0.00 -3.90
N MET A 19 -4.82 -0.18 -5.22
CA MET A 19 -4.75 -1.50 -5.85
C MET A 19 -3.38 -2.15 -5.68
N ASP A 20 -2.32 -1.35 -5.79
CA ASP A 20 -0.93 -1.83 -5.73
C ASP A 20 -0.37 -1.89 -4.30
N SER A 21 -1.18 -1.55 -3.29
CA SER A 21 -0.76 -1.54 -1.87
C SER A 21 0.41 -0.59 -1.60
N ILE A 22 0.41 0.57 -2.23
CA ILE A 22 1.45 1.59 -2.06
C ILE A 22 1.04 2.56 -0.95
N PRO A 23 1.89 2.77 0.07
CA PRO A 23 1.62 3.77 1.09
C PRO A 23 1.74 5.17 0.48
N LEU A 24 0.64 5.93 0.51
CA LEU A 24 0.56 7.27 -0.04
C LEU A 24 -0.27 8.15 0.91
N VAL A 25 0.18 9.38 1.13
CA VAL A 25 -0.63 10.40 1.80
C VAL A 25 -0.93 11.49 0.78
N ALA A 26 -2.20 11.58 0.38
CA ALA A 26 -2.70 12.63 -0.50
C ALA A 26 -3.17 13.81 0.35
N ILE A 27 -2.57 14.98 0.13
CA ILE A 27 -2.93 16.22 0.82
C ILE A 27 -3.66 17.11 -0.18
N THR A 28 -4.92 17.43 0.14
CA THR A 28 -5.76 18.32 -0.68
C THR A 28 -6.15 19.55 0.12
N ALA A 29 -6.38 20.64 -0.57
CA ALA A 29 -6.98 21.82 0.02
C ALA A 29 -8.51 21.78 -0.15
N ASN A 30 -9.23 22.44 0.74
CA ASN A 30 -10.67 22.65 0.65
C ASN A 30 -11.05 24.12 0.93
N VAL A 31 -12.28 24.48 0.66
CA VAL A 31 -12.82 25.80 0.98
C VAL A 31 -12.82 26.05 2.49
N GLY A 32 -13.09 27.27 2.92
CA GLY A 32 -13.21 27.60 4.33
C GLY A 32 -14.38 26.84 5.00
N VAL A 33 -14.24 26.56 6.30
CA VAL A 33 -15.23 25.78 7.08
C VAL A 33 -16.65 26.29 6.91
N SER A 34 -16.84 27.62 6.86
CA SER A 34 -18.16 28.23 6.70
C SER A 34 -18.81 28.00 5.34
N LEU A 35 -18.04 27.54 4.35
CA LEU A 35 -18.48 27.29 2.97
C LEU A 35 -18.66 25.78 2.66
N LEU A 36 -18.23 24.89 3.53
CA LEU A 36 -18.39 23.45 3.33
C LEU A 36 -19.86 23.04 3.21
N GLY A 37 -20.16 22.25 2.17
CA GLY A 37 -21.51 21.76 1.89
C GLY A 37 -22.45 22.82 1.31
N LYS A 38 -21.91 23.88 0.71
CA LYS A 38 -22.69 24.98 0.12
C LYS A 38 -22.48 25.16 -1.39
N ASP A 39 -21.92 24.16 -2.06
CA ASP A 39 -21.60 24.19 -3.50
C ASP A 39 -20.76 25.42 -3.88
N SER A 40 -19.79 25.76 -3.04
CA SER A 40 -18.92 26.90 -3.23
C SER A 40 -17.99 26.69 -4.42
N PHE A 41 -17.39 27.78 -4.94
CA PHE A 41 -16.44 27.69 -6.04
C PHE A 41 -15.28 26.74 -5.72
N GLN A 42 -15.09 25.74 -6.61
CA GLN A 42 -14.10 24.66 -6.48
C GLN A 42 -14.23 23.82 -5.19
N GLU A 43 -15.39 23.78 -4.59
CA GLU A 43 -15.71 22.82 -3.54
C GLU A 43 -15.98 21.44 -4.15
N ILE A 44 -15.49 20.39 -3.51
CA ILE A 44 -15.85 19.00 -3.76
C ILE A 44 -15.73 18.19 -2.46
N ASP A 45 -16.62 17.25 -2.25
CA ASP A 45 -16.46 16.22 -1.23
C ASP A 45 -15.44 15.16 -1.70
N ILE A 46 -14.19 15.55 -1.72
CA ILE A 46 -13.11 14.65 -2.16
C ILE A 46 -12.98 13.45 -1.21
N ALA A 47 -13.27 13.60 0.07
CA ALA A 47 -13.27 12.52 1.04
C ALA A 47 -14.31 11.43 0.67
N GLY A 48 -15.51 11.84 0.28
CA GLY A 48 -16.54 10.93 -0.23
C GLY A 48 -16.16 10.27 -1.54
N VAL A 49 -15.57 11.04 -2.47
CA VAL A 49 -15.13 10.51 -3.78
C VAL A 49 -14.06 9.43 -3.64
N VAL A 50 -13.09 9.60 -2.74
CA VAL A 50 -11.98 8.63 -2.59
C VAL A 50 -12.22 7.59 -1.50
N MET A 51 -13.34 7.63 -0.80
CA MET A 51 -13.66 6.70 0.29
C MET A 51 -13.43 5.22 -0.08
N PRO A 52 -13.88 4.71 -1.25
CA PRO A 52 -13.70 3.29 -1.61
C PRO A 52 -12.26 2.93 -2.01
N ILE A 53 -11.40 3.90 -2.24
CA ILE A 53 -10.03 3.72 -2.73
C ILE A 53 -8.96 4.26 -1.78
N THR A 54 -9.32 4.48 -0.50
CA THR A 54 -8.41 4.91 0.55
C THR A 54 -8.57 4.03 1.79
N LYS A 55 -7.51 3.93 2.58
CA LYS A 55 -7.57 3.29 3.91
C LYS A 55 -8.31 4.16 4.92
N HIS A 56 -8.17 5.47 4.79
CA HIS A 56 -8.82 6.47 5.62
C HIS A 56 -8.80 7.84 4.96
N SER A 57 -9.77 8.68 5.31
CA SER A 57 -9.85 10.07 4.88
C SER A 57 -10.07 10.97 6.08
N PHE A 58 -9.30 12.04 6.14
CA PHE A 58 -9.42 13.08 7.16
C PHE A 58 -9.87 14.39 6.52
N ILE A 59 -10.72 15.14 7.20
CA ILE A 59 -11.01 16.54 6.88
C ILE A 59 -10.55 17.37 8.08
N VAL A 60 -9.50 18.16 7.92
CA VAL A 60 -8.92 18.98 8.98
C VAL A 60 -9.58 20.36 8.94
N LYS A 61 -10.25 20.72 10.04
CA LYS A 61 -11.00 21.99 10.20
C LYS A 61 -10.39 22.90 11.28
N ASN A 62 -9.41 22.39 12.02
CA ASN A 62 -8.75 23.12 13.10
C ASN A 62 -7.23 22.94 12.97
N VAL A 63 -6.47 24.05 12.99
CA VAL A 63 -5.01 24.04 12.85
C VAL A 63 -4.31 23.25 13.96
N HIS A 64 -4.86 23.22 15.17
CA HIS A 64 -4.29 22.47 16.30
C HIS A 64 -4.32 20.95 16.11
N GLU A 65 -5.17 20.44 15.20
CA GLU A 65 -5.29 19.01 14.89
C GLU A 65 -4.38 18.60 13.71
N LEU A 66 -3.85 19.56 12.94
CA LEU A 66 -3.17 19.30 11.69
C LEU A 66 -1.95 18.36 11.88
N ALA A 67 -1.08 18.69 12.83
CA ALA A 67 0.16 17.94 13.03
C ALA A 67 -0.09 16.47 13.42
N ASP A 68 -1.04 16.23 14.33
CA ASP A 68 -1.39 14.87 14.76
C ASP A 68 -2.14 14.11 13.66
N THR A 69 -2.99 14.78 12.89
CA THR A 69 -3.66 14.19 11.73
C THR A 69 -2.65 13.73 10.67
N ILE A 70 -1.66 14.54 10.35
CA ILE A 70 -0.59 14.16 9.41
C ILE A 70 0.18 12.95 9.93
N ARG A 71 0.59 12.91 11.21
CA ARG A 71 1.26 11.74 11.80
C ARG A 71 0.41 10.47 11.69
N ARG A 72 -0.87 10.58 12.02
CA ARG A 72 -1.83 9.47 11.91
C ARG A 72 -2.00 9.00 10.47
N ALA A 73 -2.06 9.91 9.51
CA ALA A 73 -2.17 9.59 8.10
C ALA A 73 -0.98 8.75 7.62
N PHE A 74 0.26 9.16 7.93
CA PHE A 74 1.46 8.39 7.60
C PHE A 74 1.49 7.01 8.29
N LYS A 75 1.11 6.95 9.56
CA LYS A 75 1.03 5.68 10.30
C LYS A 75 0.01 4.73 9.67
N ILE A 76 -1.18 5.21 9.35
CA ILE A 76 -2.24 4.40 8.71
C ILE A 76 -1.80 3.94 7.31
N ALA A 77 -1.21 4.82 6.51
CA ALA A 77 -0.77 4.49 5.16
C ALA A 77 0.22 3.31 5.15
N GLN A 78 1.10 3.22 6.14
CA GLN A 78 2.16 2.22 6.22
C GLN A 78 1.78 0.97 7.04
N SER A 79 0.75 1.03 7.90
CA SER A 79 0.37 -0.07 8.78
C SER A 79 -0.38 -1.18 8.06
N GLY A 80 -0.20 -2.44 8.48
CA GLY A 80 -0.87 -3.61 7.89
C GLY A 80 -0.59 -3.71 6.38
N ARG A 81 -1.63 -3.93 5.56
CA ARG A 81 -1.51 -3.77 4.12
C ARG A 81 -1.35 -2.28 3.81
N PRO A 82 -0.24 -1.83 3.21
CA PRO A 82 -0.05 -0.42 2.86
C PRO A 82 -1.12 0.08 1.88
N GLY A 83 -1.36 1.38 1.90
CA GLY A 83 -2.33 1.99 0.99
C GLY A 83 -2.50 3.48 1.22
N PRO A 84 -3.26 4.17 0.36
CA PRO A 84 -3.42 5.61 0.40
C PRO A 84 -4.31 6.08 1.55
N VAL A 85 -4.00 7.28 2.04
CA VAL A 85 -4.80 8.05 3.01
C VAL A 85 -4.95 9.46 2.46
N LEU A 86 -6.17 10.02 2.56
CA LEU A 86 -6.44 11.40 2.22
C LEU A 86 -6.37 12.29 3.48
N VAL A 87 -5.79 13.46 3.34
CA VAL A 87 -5.88 14.56 4.31
C VAL A 87 -6.34 15.81 3.58
N ASP A 88 -7.60 16.13 3.74
CA ASP A 88 -8.23 17.31 3.14
C ASP A 88 -8.20 18.46 4.14
N ILE A 89 -7.62 19.61 3.77
CA ILE A 89 -7.28 20.69 4.68
C ILE A 89 -8.08 21.94 4.28
N THR A 90 -8.94 22.43 5.19
CA THR A 90 -9.72 23.64 4.92
C THR A 90 -8.84 24.89 4.89
N LYS A 91 -9.28 25.93 4.16
CA LYS A 91 -8.56 27.21 4.03
C LYS A 91 -8.27 27.85 5.38
N ASP A 92 -9.18 27.72 6.35
CA ASP A 92 -9.00 28.26 7.69
C ASP A 92 -7.76 27.70 8.39
N VAL A 93 -7.52 26.40 8.23
CA VAL A 93 -6.34 25.72 8.81
C VAL A 93 -5.03 26.25 8.21
N THR A 94 -5.01 26.50 6.91
CA THR A 94 -3.83 27.04 6.23
C THR A 94 -3.57 28.53 6.51
N ALA A 95 -4.58 29.25 6.94
CA ALA A 95 -4.52 30.67 7.27
C ALA A 95 -4.18 30.95 8.76
N ASN A 96 -4.41 29.97 9.62
CA ASN A 96 -4.21 30.08 11.06
C ASN A 96 -2.81 29.66 11.52
N VAL A 97 -2.44 30.03 12.73
CA VAL A 97 -1.15 29.72 13.36
C VAL A 97 -1.41 28.86 14.60
N ALA A 98 -0.54 27.90 14.85
CA ALA A 98 -0.56 27.07 16.07
C ALA A 98 0.85 26.83 16.56
N ASP A 99 1.02 26.61 17.85
CA ASP A 99 2.27 26.13 18.42
C ASP A 99 2.52 24.69 17.98
N TYR A 100 3.77 24.39 17.62
CA TYR A 100 4.16 23.08 17.13
C TYR A 100 5.43 22.58 17.84
N GLU A 101 5.30 21.41 18.45
CA GLU A 101 6.45 20.69 19.00
C GLU A 101 6.82 19.53 18.06
N PRO A 102 8.05 19.48 17.51
CA PRO A 102 8.52 18.35 16.73
C PRO A 102 8.50 17.06 17.55
N LYS A 103 7.86 16.02 17.01
CA LYS A 103 7.85 14.67 17.59
C LYS A 103 8.42 13.70 16.59
N ALA A 104 9.27 12.78 17.02
CA ALA A 104 9.76 11.69 16.18
C ALA A 104 8.58 10.81 15.73
N PRO A 105 8.60 10.27 14.49
CA PRO A 105 7.59 9.33 14.05
C PRO A 105 7.65 8.05 14.89
N GLU A 106 6.46 7.51 15.19
CA GLU A 106 6.37 6.20 15.84
C GLU A 106 6.79 5.09 14.87
N PRO A 107 7.56 4.08 15.35
CA PRO A 107 7.91 2.93 14.53
C PRO A 107 6.64 2.19 14.02
N ILE A 108 6.70 1.70 12.81
CA ILE A 108 5.66 0.83 12.28
C ILE A 108 5.98 -0.61 12.71
N GLU A 109 5.17 -1.16 13.61
CA GLU A 109 5.31 -2.55 14.03
C GLU A 109 4.83 -3.50 12.94
N ARG A 110 5.65 -4.51 12.61
CA ARG A 110 5.23 -5.64 11.76
C ARG A 110 4.35 -6.58 12.57
N VAL A 111 3.16 -6.90 12.05
CA VAL A 111 2.23 -7.83 12.71
C VAL A 111 2.64 -9.27 12.38
N THR A 112 3.55 -9.82 13.19
CA THR A 112 3.99 -11.22 13.04
C THR A 112 3.42 -12.15 14.12
N LYS A 113 2.72 -11.60 15.11
CA LYS A 113 2.16 -12.33 16.25
C LYS A 113 1.05 -13.33 15.89
N THR A 114 0.51 -13.24 14.68
CA THR A 114 -0.52 -14.16 14.17
C THR A 114 0.05 -15.42 13.52
N ILE A 115 1.37 -15.49 13.32
CA ILE A 115 2.03 -16.67 12.76
C ILE A 115 2.14 -17.72 13.85
N ARG A 116 1.50 -18.87 13.66
CA ARG A 116 1.52 -19.99 14.59
C ARG A 116 2.48 -21.06 14.08
N ALA A 117 3.20 -21.72 15.00
CA ALA A 117 4.12 -22.80 14.66
C ALA A 117 3.42 -23.96 13.93
N GLU A 118 2.19 -24.29 14.33
CA GLU A 118 1.38 -25.35 13.73
C GLU A 118 1.03 -25.08 12.26
N ASP A 119 0.83 -23.80 11.89
CA ASP A 119 0.57 -23.41 10.49
C ASP A 119 1.82 -23.59 9.63
N ILE A 120 3.00 -23.29 10.21
CA ILE A 120 4.30 -23.53 9.57
C ILE A 120 4.54 -25.01 9.38
N ASP A 121 4.32 -25.84 10.42
CA ASP A 121 4.48 -27.29 10.33
C ASP A 121 3.55 -27.90 9.28
N THR A 122 2.32 -27.38 9.19
CA THR A 122 1.37 -27.81 8.17
C THR A 122 1.87 -27.46 6.76
N ALA A 123 2.36 -26.24 6.55
CA ALA A 123 2.93 -25.83 5.28
C ALA A 123 4.16 -26.68 4.89
N ILE A 124 5.05 -26.97 5.84
CA ILE A 124 6.21 -27.84 5.62
C ILE A 124 5.76 -29.23 5.12
N LYS A 125 4.80 -29.85 5.80
CA LYS A 125 4.28 -31.16 5.38
C LYS A 125 3.68 -31.15 3.99
N MET A 126 2.98 -30.07 3.62
CA MET A 126 2.42 -29.92 2.27
C MET A 126 3.52 -29.82 1.22
N ILE A 127 4.60 -29.07 1.51
CA ILE A 127 5.75 -28.93 0.63
C ILE A 127 6.50 -30.24 0.47
N GLU A 128 6.77 -30.95 1.56
CA GLU A 128 7.46 -32.26 1.56
C GLU A 128 6.70 -33.33 0.75
N ASN A 129 5.37 -33.26 0.73
CA ASN A 129 4.54 -34.16 -0.05
C ASN A 129 4.40 -33.74 -1.52
N SER A 130 4.88 -32.55 -1.90
CA SER A 130 4.83 -32.06 -3.28
C SER A 130 5.90 -32.72 -4.14
N LYS A 131 5.51 -33.16 -5.34
CA LYS A 131 6.46 -33.77 -6.32
C LYS A 131 7.08 -32.74 -7.25
N LYS A 132 6.43 -31.61 -7.48
CA LYS A 132 6.87 -30.54 -8.38
C LYS A 132 6.45 -29.18 -7.80
N PRO A 133 7.13 -28.73 -6.75
CA PRO A 133 6.76 -27.47 -6.13
C PRO A 133 7.01 -26.30 -7.09
N MET A 134 6.10 -25.36 -7.14
CA MET A 134 6.23 -24.10 -7.85
C MET A 134 5.89 -22.94 -6.91
N ILE A 135 6.68 -21.87 -6.97
CA ILE A 135 6.49 -20.69 -6.14
C ILE A 135 5.94 -19.56 -7.00
N LEU A 136 4.77 -19.05 -6.66
CA LEU A 136 4.24 -17.81 -7.20
C LEU A 136 4.61 -16.64 -6.27
N VAL A 137 5.36 -15.69 -6.82
CA VAL A 137 5.87 -14.53 -6.09
C VAL A 137 5.05 -13.29 -6.40
N GLY A 138 4.54 -12.64 -5.38
CA GLY A 138 3.85 -11.36 -5.46
C GLY A 138 4.65 -10.20 -4.88
N GLY A 139 4.07 -8.98 -4.94
CA GLY A 139 4.67 -7.76 -4.40
C GLY A 139 4.96 -7.80 -2.88
N GLY A 140 4.34 -8.72 -2.15
CA GLY A 140 4.60 -8.91 -0.72
C GLY A 140 6.05 -9.28 -0.39
N VAL A 141 6.73 -10.02 -1.27
CA VAL A 141 8.15 -10.36 -1.08
C VAL A 141 9.03 -9.12 -1.23
N VAL A 142 8.72 -8.25 -2.21
CA VAL A 142 9.41 -6.96 -2.39
C VAL A 142 9.18 -6.06 -1.17
N ALA A 143 7.94 -5.93 -0.74
CA ALA A 143 7.57 -5.11 0.43
C ALA A 143 8.20 -5.61 1.74
N ALA A 144 8.44 -6.92 1.85
CA ALA A 144 9.10 -7.53 3.01
C ALA A 144 10.63 -7.51 2.94
N ASP A 145 11.22 -7.07 1.81
CA ASP A 145 12.67 -7.18 1.52
C ASP A 145 13.20 -8.62 1.69
N ALA A 146 12.39 -9.61 1.25
CA ALA A 146 12.63 -11.04 1.48
C ALA A 146 13.19 -11.78 0.25
N SER A 147 13.78 -11.08 -0.71
CA SER A 147 14.28 -11.67 -1.96
C SER A 147 15.42 -12.69 -1.73
N LYS A 148 16.27 -12.44 -0.74
CA LYS A 148 17.38 -13.35 -0.38
C LYS A 148 16.86 -14.64 0.24
N GLU A 149 15.87 -14.52 1.12
CA GLU A 149 15.18 -15.64 1.77
C GLU A 149 14.40 -16.46 0.75
N LEU A 150 13.70 -15.81 -0.17
CA LEU A 150 13.01 -16.45 -1.28
C LEU A 150 13.96 -17.31 -2.11
N LYS A 151 15.13 -16.77 -2.49
CA LYS A 151 16.11 -17.53 -3.26
C LYS A 151 16.56 -18.78 -2.52
N LYS A 152 16.98 -18.64 -1.26
CA LYS A 152 17.38 -19.78 -0.42
C LYS A 152 16.26 -20.80 -0.26
N PHE A 153 15.02 -20.34 -0.13
CA PHE A 153 13.86 -21.20 0.00
C PHE A 153 13.61 -22.00 -1.28
N ALA A 154 13.61 -21.35 -2.46
CA ALA A 154 13.45 -22.00 -3.75
C ALA A 154 14.53 -23.06 -3.99
N GLU A 155 15.78 -22.75 -3.67
CA GLU A 155 16.91 -23.69 -3.75
C GLU A 155 16.70 -24.89 -2.81
N LYS A 156 16.26 -24.65 -1.58
CA LYS A 156 16.08 -25.70 -0.55
C LYS A 156 15.01 -26.73 -0.89
N ILE A 157 13.91 -26.28 -1.51
CA ILE A 157 12.77 -27.16 -1.87
C ILE A 157 12.80 -27.58 -3.34
N ASP A 158 13.84 -27.21 -4.09
CA ASP A 158 14.01 -27.44 -5.51
C ASP A 158 12.81 -27.00 -6.36
N ALA A 159 12.29 -25.81 -6.05
CA ALA A 159 11.12 -25.25 -6.72
C ALA A 159 11.50 -24.30 -7.84
N VAL A 160 10.71 -24.30 -8.92
CA VAL A 160 10.72 -23.23 -9.92
C VAL A 160 9.94 -22.04 -9.43
N VAL A 161 10.27 -20.85 -9.93
CA VAL A 161 9.71 -19.57 -9.45
C VAL A 161 9.10 -18.82 -10.62
N CYS A 162 7.86 -18.38 -10.46
CA CYS A 162 7.20 -17.41 -11.34
C CYS A 162 6.75 -16.19 -10.53
N ASP A 163 6.53 -15.07 -11.18
CA ASP A 163 6.09 -13.84 -10.52
C ASP A 163 4.79 -13.28 -11.08
N THR A 164 4.12 -12.46 -10.28
CA THR A 164 3.13 -11.50 -10.76
C THR A 164 3.82 -10.25 -11.24
N LEU A 165 3.09 -9.34 -11.92
CA LEU A 165 3.63 -8.03 -12.29
C LEU A 165 4.21 -7.28 -11.08
N MET A 166 3.52 -7.29 -9.93
CA MET A 166 3.97 -6.65 -8.69
C MET A 166 5.10 -7.42 -7.97
N GLY A 167 5.32 -8.69 -8.32
CA GLY A 167 6.42 -9.51 -7.80
C GLY A 167 7.71 -9.38 -8.60
N LYS A 168 7.70 -8.65 -9.72
CA LYS A 168 8.91 -8.49 -10.55
C LYS A 168 10.06 -7.86 -9.76
N GLY A 169 11.25 -8.45 -9.94
CA GLY A 169 12.44 -8.05 -9.20
C GLY A 169 12.62 -8.75 -7.86
N ALA A 170 11.64 -9.50 -7.37
CA ALA A 170 11.77 -10.29 -6.15
C ALA A 170 12.67 -11.51 -6.30
N PHE A 171 12.78 -12.06 -7.52
CA PHE A 171 13.62 -13.21 -7.83
C PHE A 171 14.50 -12.89 -9.06
N PRO A 172 15.79 -13.33 -9.10
CA PRO A 172 16.68 -13.02 -10.21
C PRO A 172 16.17 -13.62 -11.52
N GLY A 173 15.97 -12.79 -12.56
CA GLY A 173 15.53 -13.25 -13.87
C GLY A 173 16.57 -14.07 -14.64
N THR A 174 17.82 -14.11 -14.15
CA THR A 174 18.94 -14.89 -14.70
C THR A 174 19.14 -16.25 -14.01
N ASP A 175 18.34 -16.55 -12.99
CA ASP A 175 18.38 -17.85 -12.29
C ASP A 175 17.61 -18.90 -13.11
N ASP A 176 18.17 -20.09 -13.26
CA ASP A 176 17.58 -21.19 -14.04
C ASP A 176 16.22 -21.67 -13.50
N ARG A 177 15.90 -21.37 -12.24
CA ARG A 177 14.60 -21.65 -11.64
C ARG A 177 13.52 -20.64 -12.03
N TYR A 178 13.89 -19.48 -12.58
CA TYR A 178 12.92 -18.45 -12.95
C TYR A 178 12.21 -18.78 -14.26
N THR A 179 10.89 -18.97 -14.21
CA THR A 179 10.08 -19.33 -15.37
C THR A 179 9.38 -18.13 -16.04
N GLY A 180 9.46 -16.95 -15.45
CA GLY A 180 8.86 -15.73 -15.97
C GLY A 180 7.59 -15.34 -15.22
N MET A 181 6.85 -14.38 -15.77
CA MET A 181 5.62 -13.84 -15.19
C MET A 181 4.42 -14.73 -15.56
N ILE A 182 3.41 -14.75 -14.68
CA ILE A 182 2.07 -15.30 -14.97
C ILE A 182 1.14 -14.24 -15.55
N GLY A 183 0.00 -14.68 -16.08
CA GLY A 183 -1.08 -13.84 -16.58
C GLY A 183 -1.04 -13.62 -18.09
N MET A 184 -1.83 -12.66 -18.57
CA MET A 184 -2.06 -12.39 -19.98
C MET A 184 -0.75 -12.14 -20.79
N HIS A 185 0.24 -11.50 -20.17
CA HIS A 185 1.57 -11.23 -20.75
C HIS A 185 2.65 -12.17 -20.18
N GLY A 186 2.25 -13.25 -19.55
CA GLY A 186 3.14 -14.22 -18.93
C GLY A 186 3.69 -15.25 -19.90
N THR A 187 4.66 -16.03 -19.41
CA THR A 187 5.22 -17.15 -20.18
C THR A 187 4.27 -18.35 -20.19
N LYS A 188 4.38 -19.19 -21.21
CA LYS A 188 3.61 -20.46 -21.24
C LYS A 188 3.98 -21.35 -20.06
N VAL A 189 5.27 -21.42 -19.71
CA VAL A 189 5.76 -22.25 -18.60
C VAL A 189 5.12 -21.82 -17.28
N SER A 190 5.10 -20.52 -16.98
CA SER A 190 4.49 -20.01 -15.75
C SER A 190 2.99 -20.19 -15.73
N ASN A 191 2.29 -19.97 -16.86
CA ASN A 191 0.82 -20.08 -16.90
C ASN A 191 0.29 -21.53 -16.83
N PHE A 192 1.08 -22.51 -17.28
CA PHE A 192 0.67 -23.92 -17.23
C PHE A 192 1.30 -24.69 -16.06
N GLY A 193 2.28 -24.12 -15.39
CA GLY A 193 2.96 -24.75 -14.26
C GLY A 193 2.24 -24.56 -12.92
N ILE A 194 1.37 -23.56 -12.84
CA ILE A 194 0.64 -23.19 -11.62
C ILE A 194 -0.70 -23.92 -11.48
#